data_87122f2d0e5e94ea255df31dc8c8e0a7
#
_entry.id   87122f2d0e5e94ea255df31dc8c8e0a7
#
_cell.length_a   1.000
_cell.length_b   1.000
_cell.length_c   1.000
_cell.angle_alpha   90.00
_cell.angle_beta   90.00
_cell.angle_gamma   90.00
#
_symmetry.space_group_name_H-M   'P 1'
#
loop_
_entity.id
_entity.type
_entity.pdbx_description
1 polymer ?
#
loop_
_entity_poly.entity_id
_entity_poly.type
_entity_poly.pdbx_seq_one_letter_code
_entity_poly.pdbx_strand_id
1 'polypeptide(L)'
;MSKTHPFWALSLDTTLGSQGAQLLLMPCPGKKEANLHDSLVQLKEAGVTAVLTALQESDLPDGGLELLTQECKTLGLKWFHLPIEDDCAPGEAFDANWDAANTAAQAMLDNGESLAIHCMGGSGRTGLIAARLMLARGFELEPTIAQIQALRPGAFTRQPHIDYIQQFAK
;
A
#
# COMPACT_ATOMS: atom_id res chain seq x y z
N MET A 1 25.79 1.29 -11.94
CA MET A 1 24.41 0.78 -12.00
C MET A 1 23.53 1.46 -10.98
N SER A 2 22.40 1.94 -11.40
CA SER A 2 21.44 2.53 -10.46
C SER A 2 20.83 1.44 -9.58
N LYS A 3 20.68 1.75 -8.29
CA LYS A 3 20.04 0.85 -7.35
C LYS A 3 18.52 1.01 -7.49
N THR A 4 17.80 -0.07 -7.37
CA THR A 4 16.33 -0.07 -7.49
C THR A 4 15.67 -0.44 -6.18
N HIS A 5 14.49 0.13 -5.95
CA HIS A 5 13.66 -0.21 -4.81
C HIS A 5 12.86 -1.48 -5.14
N PRO A 6 12.85 -2.49 -4.27
CA PRO A 6 12.06 -3.70 -4.54
C PRO A 6 10.56 -3.45 -4.40
N PHE A 7 9.78 -4.01 -5.30
CA PHE A 7 8.32 -4.03 -5.17
C PHE A 7 7.75 -5.28 -5.85
N TRP A 8 6.53 -5.65 -5.46
CA TRP A 8 5.82 -6.79 -6.01
C TRP A 8 4.48 -6.30 -6.52
N ALA A 9 4.23 -6.44 -7.81
CA ALA A 9 3.04 -5.93 -8.47
C ALA A 9 1.89 -6.93 -8.36
N LEU A 10 0.77 -6.46 -7.83
CA LEU A 10 -0.47 -7.21 -7.77
C LEU A 10 -1.40 -6.64 -8.84
N SER A 11 -1.61 -7.40 -9.93
CA SER A 11 -2.47 -6.96 -11.01
C SER A 11 -3.94 -7.16 -10.64
N LEU A 12 -4.75 -6.16 -10.93
CA LEU A 12 -6.18 -6.23 -10.68
C LEU A 12 -6.89 -6.83 -11.90
N ASP A 13 -7.98 -7.54 -11.64
CA ASP A 13 -8.80 -8.13 -12.70
C ASP A 13 -9.51 -7.00 -13.45
N THR A 14 -9.27 -6.90 -14.78
CA THR A 14 -9.86 -5.88 -15.63
C THR A 14 -11.38 -6.00 -15.73
N THR A 15 -11.95 -7.15 -15.39
CA THR A 15 -13.42 -7.31 -15.39
C THR A 15 -14.10 -6.39 -14.36
N LEU A 16 -13.35 -5.89 -13.38
CA LEU A 16 -13.87 -4.94 -12.40
C LEU A 16 -13.46 -3.50 -12.69
N GLY A 17 -13.05 -3.21 -13.92
CA GLY A 17 -12.84 -1.85 -14.40
C GLY A 17 -11.48 -1.24 -14.08
N SER A 18 -10.50 -2.04 -13.69
CA SER A 18 -9.19 -1.52 -13.29
C SER A 18 -8.33 -0.99 -14.43
N GLN A 19 -8.64 -1.35 -15.67
CA GLN A 19 -7.92 -0.90 -16.87
C GLN A 19 -6.39 -1.13 -16.81
N GLY A 20 -5.96 -2.22 -16.20
CA GLY A 20 -4.55 -2.56 -16.11
C GLY A 20 -3.82 -1.96 -14.90
N ALA A 21 -4.54 -1.31 -14.00
CA ALA A 21 -3.98 -0.77 -12.77
C ALA A 21 -3.40 -1.90 -11.90
N GLN A 22 -2.38 -1.54 -11.13
CA GLN A 22 -1.72 -2.49 -10.21
C GLN A 22 -1.56 -1.88 -8.83
N LEU A 23 -1.56 -2.74 -7.82
CA LEU A 23 -1.12 -2.38 -6.48
C LEU A 23 0.32 -2.86 -6.34
N LEU A 24 1.24 -1.95 -6.05
CA LEU A 24 2.65 -2.29 -5.86
C LEU A 24 2.94 -2.38 -4.37
N LEU A 25 3.19 -3.61 -3.91
CA LEU A 25 3.46 -3.91 -2.51
C LEU A 25 4.96 -3.81 -2.27
N MET A 26 5.38 -3.08 -1.23
CA MET A 26 6.81 -2.82 -1.06
C MET A 26 7.21 -2.48 0.37
N PRO A 27 8.50 -2.66 0.70
CA PRO A 27 9.03 -2.10 1.94
C PRO A 27 9.12 -0.58 1.83
N CYS A 28 9.45 0.09 2.93
CA CYS A 28 9.49 1.54 2.97
C CYS A 28 10.52 2.10 1.97
N PRO A 29 10.07 3.00 1.05
CA PRO A 29 11.02 3.66 0.15
C PRO A 29 12.11 4.41 0.93
N GLY A 30 13.35 4.31 0.46
CA GLY A 30 14.49 4.94 1.11
C GLY A 30 15.13 4.12 2.21
N LYS A 31 14.56 2.97 2.57
CA LYS A 31 15.11 2.09 3.63
C LYS A 31 15.77 0.83 3.08
N LYS A 32 15.91 0.74 1.78
CA LYS A 32 16.64 -0.32 1.10
C LYS A 32 17.83 0.30 0.35
N GLU A 33 18.30 -0.33 -0.70
CA GLU A 33 19.50 0.15 -1.41
C GLU A 33 19.31 1.50 -2.10
N ALA A 34 18.15 1.72 -2.70
CA ALA A 34 17.85 2.98 -3.36
C ALA A 34 17.45 4.04 -2.32
N ASN A 35 17.89 5.27 -2.52
CA ASN A 35 17.49 6.37 -1.63
C ASN A 35 16.00 6.72 -1.85
N LEU A 36 15.46 7.57 -0.98
CA LEU A 36 14.04 7.92 -1.02
C LEU A 36 13.65 8.55 -2.36
N HIS A 37 14.38 9.56 -2.81
CA HIS A 37 14.07 10.25 -4.05
C HIS A 37 14.06 9.29 -5.25
N ASP A 38 15.11 8.51 -5.41
CA ASP A 38 15.24 7.59 -6.54
C ASP A 38 14.17 6.49 -6.48
N SER A 39 13.84 6.02 -5.28
CA SER A 39 12.76 5.04 -5.09
C SER A 39 11.41 5.59 -5.60
N LEU A 40 11.08 6.81 -5.24
CA LEU A 40 9.81 7.42 -5.64
C LEU A 40 9.78 7.76 -7.14
N VAL A 41 10.91 8.19 -7.70
CA VAL A 41 11.01 8.42 -9.15
C VAL A 41 10.75 7.10 -9.90
N GLN A 42 11.34 6.01 -9.43
CA GLN A 42 11.13 4.68 -10.01
C GLN A 42 9.64 4.29 -10.00
N LEU A 43 8.95 4.54 -8.89
CA LEU A 43 7.53 4.23 -8.77
C LEU A 43 6.70 5.07 -9.75
N LYS A 44 7.03 6.35 -9.86
CA LYS A 44 6.34 7.23 -10.79
C LYS A 44 6.51 6.76 -12.24
N GLU A 45 7.71 6.34 -12.60
CA GLU A 45 7.99 5.77 -13.92
C GLU A 45 7.23 4.46 -14.17
N ALA A 46 6.91 3.73 -13.11
CA ALA A 46 6.15 2.49 -13.19
C ALA A 46 4.63 2.73 -13.26
N GLY A 47 4.17 3.97 -13.26
CA GLY A 47 2.75 4.30 -13.37
C GLY A 47 2.06 4.59 -12.05
N VAL A 48 2.82 4.70 -10.96
CA VAL A 48 2.26 5.02 -9.63
C VAL A 48 1.89 6.50 -9.58
N THR A 49 0.68 6.79 -9.10
CA THR A 49 0.18 8.16 -8.92
C THR A 49 -0.03 8.51 -7.47
N ALA A 50 -0.07 7.52 -6.58
CA ALA A 50 -0.27 7.74 -5.14
C ALA A 50 0.51 6.72 -4.33
N VAL A 51 0.92 7.14 -3.13
CA VAL A 51 1.61 6.30 -2.15
C VAL A 51 0.75 6.22 -0.90
N LEU A 52 0.44 5.01 -0.47
CA LEU A 52 -0.31 4.74 0.76
C LEU A 52 0.67 4.23 1.81
N THR A 53 0.80 4.97 2.90
CA THR A 53 1.76 4.69 3.95
C THR A 53 1.07 4.12 5.17
N ALA A 54 1.42 2.89 5.53
CA ALA A 54 0.87 2.20 6.70
C ALA A 54 1.66 2.49 7.99
N LEU A 55 2.74 3.22 7.90
CA LEU A 55 3.62 3.48 9.05
C LEU A 55 3.04 4.54 9.98
N GLN A 56 3.34 4.37 11.27
CA GLN A 56 3.13 5.41 12.26
C GLN A 56 4.34 6.34 12.26
N GLU A 57 4.18 7.53 12.82
CA GLU A 57 5.30 8.47 12.95
C GLU A 57 6.46 7.86 13.73
N SER A 58 6.15 7.06 14.75
CA SER A 58 7.16 6.37 15.56
C SER A 58 7.98 5.32 14.80
N ASP A 59 7.46 4.82 13.68
CA ASP A 59 8.20 3.88 12.84
C ASP A 59 9.33 4.56 12.05
N LEU A 60 9.20 5.86 11.83
CA LEU A 60 10.18 6.66 11.08
C LEU A 60 10.61 7.85 11.94
N PRO A 61 11.51 7.63 12.92
CA PRO A 61 11.98 8.71 13.78
C PRO A 61 12.73 9.77 12.98
N ASP A 62 12.98 10.91 13.63
CA ASP A 62 13.76 12.02 13.07
C ASP A 62 13.13 12.66 11.84
N GLY A 63 11.79 12.74 11.81
CA GLY A 63 11.06 13.41 10.74
C GLY A 63 10.98 12.62 9.44
N GLY A 64 11.20 11.29 9.48
CA GLY A 64 11.17 10.47 8.28
C GLY A 64 9.83 10.46 7.56
N LEU A 65 8.74 10.49 8.31
CA LEU A 65 7.40 10.52 7.71
C LEU A 65 7.16 11.84 6.98
N GLU A 66 7.55 12.97 7.59
CA GLU A 66 7.44 14.28 6.95
C GLU A 66 8.29 14.35 5.69
N LEU A 67 9.49 13.79 5.72
CA LEU A 67 10.39 13.76 4.56
C LEU A 67 9.76 12.97 3.41
N LEU A 68 9.17 11.83 3.70
CA LEU A 68 8.45 11.02 2.71
C LEU A 68 7.31 11.81 2.09
N THR A 69 6.52 12.48 2.91
CA THR A 69 5.38 13.30 2.46
C THR A 69 5.85 14.42 1.53
N GLN A 70 6.92 15.11 1.91
CA GLN A 70 7.49 16.20 1.11
C GLN A 70 8.01 15.71 -0.24
N GLU A 71 8.70 14.59 -0.26
CA GLU A 71 9.21 14.01 -1.51
C GLU A 71 8.08 13.60 -2.45
N CYS A 72 7.03 12.99 -1.92
CA CYS A 72 5.85 12.66 -2.72
C CYS A 72 5.25 13.92 -3.35
N LYS A 73 5.10 14.98 -2.55
CA LYS A 73 4.55 16.25 -3.01
C LYS A 73 5.42 16.86 -4.12
N THR A 74 6.74 16.86 -3.93
CA THR A 74 7.70 17.39 -4.91
C THR A 74 7.57 16.67 -6.25
N LEU A 75 7.35 15.36 -6.22
CA LEU A 75 7.26 14.55 -7.42
C LEU A 75 5.84 14.48 -8.01
N GLY A 76 4.88 15.16 -7.39
CA GLY A 76 3.49 15.14 -7.86
C GLY A 76 2.74 13.86 -7.54
N LEU A 77 3.24 13.07 -6.60
CA LEU A 77 2.55 11.87 -6.11
C LEU A 77 1.60 12.26 -4.98
N LYS A 78 0.38 11.74 -5.02
CA LYS A 78 -0.55 11.90 -3.90
C LYS A 78 -0.07 11.01 -2.76
N TRP A 79 -0.36 11.41 -1.53
CA TRP A 79 0.07 10.66 -0.36
C TRP A 79 -1.10 10.48 0.60
N PHE A 80 -1.30 9.26 1.05
CA PHE A 80 -2.35 8.92 2.00
C PHE A 80 -1.75 8.21 3.20
N HIS A 81 -2.12 8.66 4.38
CA HIS A 81 -1.64 8.09 5.63
C HIS A 81 -2.69 7.16 6.22
N LEU A 82 -2.37 5.88 6.27
CA LEU A 82 -3.22 4.83 6.83
C LEU A 82 -2.43 4.11 7.94
N PRO A 83 -2.19 4.80 9.08
CA PRO A 83 -1.27 4.27 10.08
C PRO A 83 -1.82 3.04 10.78
N ILE A 84 -0.95 2.03 10.90
CA ILE A 84 -1.26 0.79 11.63
C ILE A 84 -0.07 0.50 12.54
N GLU A 85 -0.34 0.23 13.80
CA GLU A 85 0.71 -0.22 14.71
C GLU A 85 1.19 -1.60 14.26
N ASP A 86 2.51 -1.82 14.27
CA ASP A 86 3.08 -3.08 13.78
C ASP A 86 2.48 -4.28 14.53
N ASP A 87 2.15 -5.32 13.77
CA ASP A 87 1.54 -6.57 14.24
C ASP A 87 0.13 -6.40 14.83
N CYS A 88 -0.47 -5.22 14.73
CA CYS A 88 -1.80 -4.93 15.26
C CYS A 88 -2.82 -4.75 14.15
N ALA A 89 -4.09 -4.77 14.52
CA ALA A 89 -5.18 -4.40 13.62
C ALA A 89 -5.26 -2.87 13.52
N PRO A 90 -5.81 -2.34 12.41
CA PRO A 90 -6.06 -0.91 12.30
C PRO A 90 -6.96 -0.38 13.42
N GLY A 91 -6.66 0.84 13.87
CA GLY A 91 -7.41 1.51 14.92
C GLY A 91 -8.05 2.81 14.44
N GLU A 92 -8.31 3.72 15.39
CA GLU A 92 -9.04 4.96 15.10
C GLU A 92 -8.35 5.87 14.08
N ALA A 93 -7.03 5.99 14.14
CA ALA A 93 -6.30 6.86 13.23
C ALA A 93 -6.39 6.35 11.78
N PHE A 94 -6.37 5.04 11.60
CA PHE A 94 -6.58 4.43 10.29
C PHE A 94 -8.01 4.68 9.83
N ASP A 95 -8.99 4.40 10.69
CA ASP A 95 -10.40 4.53 10.34
C ASP A 95 -10.76 5.97 9.96
N ALA A 96 -10.17 6.95 10.64
CA ALA A 96 -10.40 8.37 10.35
C ALA A 96 -9.98 8.75 8.93
N ASN A 97 -8.98 8.07 8.37
CA ASN A 97 -8.44 8.38 7.05
C ASN A 97 -8.92 7.43 5.94
N TRP A 98 -9.53 6.31 6.32
CA TRP A 98 -9.85 5.24 5.36
C TRP A 98 -10.81 5.67 4.26
N ASP A 99 -11.94 6.30 4.60
CA ASP A 99 -12.97 6.60 3.60
C ASP A 99 -12.44 7.52 2.50
N ALA A 100 -11.72 8.58 2.86
CA ALA A 100 -11.14 9.50 1.89
C ALA A 100 -10.08 8.81 1.03
N ALA A 101 -9.21 8.04 1.68
CA ALA A 101 -8.15 7.31 0.97
C ALA A 101 -8.73 6.27 0.02
N ASN A 102 -9.71 5.50 0.47
CA ASN A 102 -10.35 4.48 -0.36
C ASN A 102 -11.07 5.09 -1.56
N THR A 103 -11.83 6.16 -1.35
CA THR A 103 -12.55 6.84 -2.44
C THR A 103 -11.56 7.31 -3.52
N ALA A 104 -10.48 7.98 -3.10
CA ALA A 104 -9.47 8.46 -4.04
C ALA A 104 -8.76 7.29 -4.73
N ALA A 105 -8.38 6.27 -3.97
CA ALA A 105 -7.68 5.10 -4.51
C ALA A 105 -8.53 4.37 -5.55
N GLN A 106 -9.81 4.15 -5.25
CA GLN A 106 -10.69 3.46 -6.19
C GLN A 106 -10.84 4.25 -7.49
N ALA A 107 -10.97 5.57 -7.42
CA ALA A 107 -11.05 6.41 -8.61
C ALA A 107 -9.78 6.31 -9.46
N MET A 108 -8.60 6.31 -8.83
CA MET A 108 -7.33 6.16 -9.53
C MET A 108 -7.24 4.81 -10.23
N LEU A 109 -7.61 3.74 -9.51
CA LEU A 109 -7.60 2.39 -10.08
C LEU A 109 -8.56 2.27 -11.26
N ASP A 110 -9.73 2.92 -11.19
CA ASP A 110 -10.68 2.94 -12.30
C ASP A 110 -10.10 3.63 -13.54
N ASN A 111 -9.19 4.57 -13.34
CA ASN A 111 -8.52 5.28 -14.44
C ASN A 111 -7.27 4.56 -14.94
N GLY A 112 -6.98 3.36 -14.44
CA GLY A 112 -5.81 2.61 -14.86
C GLY A 112 -4.51 3.03 -14.18
N GLU A 113 -4.60 3.89 -13.16
CA GLU A 113 -3.42 4.34 -12.41
C GLU A 113 -3.04 3.32 -11.34
N SER A 114 -1.76 3.19 -11.09
CA SER A 114 -1.26 2.24 -10.08
C SER A 114 -0.97 2.94 -8.76
N LEU A 115 -1.04 2.18 -7.67
CA LEU A 115 -0.81 2.69 -6.32
C LEU A 115 0.32 1.93 -5.65
N ALA A 116 1.15 2.64 -4.91
CA ALA A 116 2.18 2.03 -4.07
C ALA A 116 1.65 1.92 -2.64
N ILE A 117 1.84 0.76 -2.03
CA ILE A 117 1.44 0.51 -0.65
C ILE A 117 2.67 -0.01 0.09
N HIS A 118 3.01 0.64 1.20
CA HIS A 118 4.18 0.21 1.96
C HIS A 118 3.97 0.29 3.48
N CYS A 119 4.74 -0.52 4.17
CA CYS A 119 4.97 -0.39 5.61
C CYS A 119 6.48 -0.35 5.79
N MET A 120 7.05 -0.99 6.81
CA MET A 120 8.51 -1.08 6.92
C MET A 120 9.04 -2.21 6.02
N GLY A 121 8.55 -3.42 6.22
CA GLY A 121 8.99 -4.61 5.48
C GLY A 121 8.21 -4.94 4.21
N GLY A 122 7.03 -4.37 4.04
CA GLY A 122 6.22 -4.57 2.83
C GLY A 122 5.36 -5.83 2.81
N SER A 123 5.08 -6.43 3.95
CA SER A 123 4.28 -7.66 4.03
C SER A 123 3.00 -7.49 4.84
N GLY A 124 3.10 -7.42 6.16
CA GLY A 124 1.94 -7.47 7.06
C GLY A 124 0.93 -6.34 6.88
N ARG A 125 1.32 -5.14 7.28
CA ARG A 125 0.45 -3.96 7.16
C ARG A 125 0.13 -3.62 5.71
N THR A 126 1.12 -3.78 4.84
CA THR A 126 0.97 -3.57 3.39
C THR A 126 -0.08 -4.52 2.81
N GLY A 127 0.01 -5.80 3.13
CA GLY A 127 -0.95 -6.80 2.65
C GLY A 127 -2.36 -6.54 3.12
N LEU A 128 -2.50 -6.07 4.36
CA LEU A 128 -3.81 -5.75 4.93
C LEU A 128 -4.49 -4.61 4.17
N ILE A 129 -3.75 -3.54 3.87
CA ILE A 129 -4.30 -2.42 3.11
C ILE A 129 -4.68 -2.86 1.69
N ALA A 130 -3.81 -3.64 1.04
CA ALA A 130 -4.11 -4.17 -0.29
C ALA A 130 -5.40 -4.97 -0.29
N ALA A 131 -5.59 -5.85 0.70
CA ALA A 131 -6.81 -6.64 0.82
C ALA A 131 -8.04 -5.76 1.03
N ARG A 132 -7.95 -4.74 1.90
CA ARG A 132 -9.07 -3.81 2.11
C ARG A 132 -9.50 -3.13 0.82
N LEU A 133 -8.53 -2.67 0.03
CA LEU A 133 -8.83 -2.03 -1.27
C LEU A 133 -9.48 -3.01 -2.24
N MET A 134 -8.99 -4.24 -2.31
CA MET A 134 -9.52 -5.24 -3.21
C MET A 134 -10.95 -5.67 -2.80
N LEU A 135 -11.18 -5.88 -1.51
CA LEU A 135 -12.53 -6.21 -1.03
C LEU A 135 -13.51 -5.07 -1.30
N ALA A 136 -13.06 -3.81 -1.17
CA ALA A 136 -13.89 -2.66 -1.49
C ALA A 136 -14.27 -2.61 -2.97
N ARG A 137 -13.45 -3.23 -3.85
CA ARG A 137 -13.77 -3.34 -5.28
C ARG A 137 -14.66 -4.54 -5.60
N GLY A 138 -14.96 -5.40 -4.64
CA GLY A 138 -15.80 -6.55 -4.85
C GLY A 138 -15.08 -7.89 -5.00
N PHE A 139 -13.76 -7.91 -4.83
CA PHE A 139 -13.01 -9.17 -4.84
C PHE A 139 -13.36 -10.00 -3.61
N GLU A 140 -13.29 -11.32 -3.76
CA GLU A 140 -13.57 -12.25 -2.66
C GLU A 140 -12.36 -12.37 -1.73
N LEU A 141 -12.62 -12.64 -0.44
CA LEU A 141 -11.60 -12.65 0.60
C LEU A 141 -10.51 -13.70 0.38
N GLU A 142 -10.89 -14.97 0.23
CA GLU A 142 -9.89 -16.04 0.18
C GLU A 142 -8.95 -15.95 -1.02
N PRO A 143 -9.46 -15.74 -2.25
CA PRO A 143 -8.56 -15.54 -3.39
C PRO A 143 -7.67 -14.31 -3.25
N THR A 144 -8.19 -13.24 -2.64
CA THR A 144 -7.41 -12.02 -2.40
C THR A 144 -6.25 -12.29 -1.47
N ILE A 145 -6.50 -12.96 -0.34
CA ILE A 145 -5.44 -13.32 0.60
C ILE A 145 -4.40 -14.21 -0.08
N ALA A 146 -4.84 -15.20 -0.86
CA ALA A 146 -3.94 -16.12 -1.56
C ALA A 146 -3.02 -15.39 -2.54
N GLN A 147 -3.56 -14.44 -3.30
CA GLN A 147 -2.79 -13.64 -4.24
C GLN A 147 -1.73 -12.79 -3.52
N ILE A 148 -2.13 -12.15 -2.42
CA ILE A 148 -1.21 -11.31 -1.65
C ILE A 148 -0.10 -12.15 -1.01
N GLN A 149 -0.44 -13.29 -0.43
CA GLN A 149 0.55 -14.17 0.19
C GLN A 149 1.50 -14.79 -0.85
N ALA A 150 1.04 -15.01 -2.07
CA ALA A 150 1.91 -15.50 -3.14
C ALA A 150 3.02 -14.49 -3.45
N LEU A 151 2.73 -13.20 -3.33
CA LEU A 151 3.72 -12.14 -3.54
C LEU A 151 4.52 -11.84 -2.27
N ARG A 152 3.83 -11.82 -1.11
CA ARG A 152 4.43 -11.49 0.18
C ARG A 152 3.99 -12.54 1.22
N PRO A 153 4.75 -13.62 1.39
CA PRO A 153 4.35 -14.71 2.30
C PRO A 153 4.16 -14.30 3.76
N GLY A 154 4.74 -13.17 4.18
CA GLY A 154 4.55 -12.66 5.54
C GLY A 154 3.21 -11.97 5.78
N ALA A 155 2.39 -11.73 4.73
CA ALA A 155 1.07 -11.13 4.88
C ALA A 155 0.09 -12.11 5.50
N PHE A 156 -0.80 -11.60 6.37
CA PHE A 156 -1.83 -12.39 7.04
C PHE A 156 -1.28 -13.58 7.85
N THR A 157 -0.11 -13.37 8.47
CA THR A 157 0.49 -14.34 9.38
C THR A 157 0.25 -13.98 10.85
N ARG A 158 -0.26 -12.77 11.11
CA ARG A 158 -0.60 -12.30 12.46
C ARG A 158 -2.11 -12.41 12.68
N GLN A 159 -2.50 -12.98 13.81
CA GLN A 159 -3.92 -13.21 14.11
C GLN A 159 -4.76 -11.93 14.07
N PRO A 160 -4.28 -10.78 14.62
CA PRO A 160 -5.07 -9.54 14.51
C PRO A 160 -5.39 -9.12 13.07
N HIS A 161 -4.48 -9.36 12.13
CA HIS A 161 -4.72 -9.07 10.71
C HIS A 161 -5.75 -10.03 10.12
N ILE A 162 -5.65 -11.31 10.44
CA ILE A 162 -6.57 -12.33 9.95
C ILE A 162 -7.99 -12.03 10.45
N ASP A 163 -8.13 -11.74 11.73
CA ASP A 163 -9.43 -11.45 12.33
C ASP A 163 -10.05 -10.17 11.77
N TYR A 164 -9.21 -9.14 11.61
CA TYR A 164 -9.67 -7.84 11.11
C TYR A 164 -10.27 -7.94 9.71
N ILE A 165 -9.57 -8.61 8.80
CA ILE A 165 -9.99 -8.65 7.40
C ILE A 165 -11.29 -9.45 7.19
N GLN A 166 -11.60 -10.39 8.08
CA GLN A 166 -12.82 -11.19 8.00
C GLN A 166 -14.08 -10.31 8.05
N GLN A 167 -14.02 -9.17 8.74
CA GLN A 167 -15.16 -8.26 8.86
C GLN A 167 -15.62 -7.69 7.52
N PHE A 168 -14.74 -7.67 6.53
CA PHE A 168 -15.02 -7.09 5.23
C PHE A 168 -15.21 -8.15 4.13
N ALA A 169 -15.28 -9.41 4.52
CA ALA A 169 -15.50 -10.53 3.60
C ALA A 169 -16.88 -10.40 2.92
N LYS A 170 -16.90 -10.78 1.65
CA LYS A 170 -18.14 -10.81 0.87
C LYS A 170 -18.52 -12.22 0.52
#